data_cff3b0c7099af7696c73485cb1c55de0
#
_entry.id   cff3b0c7099af7696c73485cb1c55de0
#
_cell.length_a   1.000
_cell.length_b   1.000
_cell.length_c   1.000
_cell.angle_alpha   90.00
_cell.angle_beta   90.00
_cell.angle_gamma   90.00
#
_symmetry.space_group_name_H-M   'P 1'
#
loop_
_entity.id
_entity.type
_entity.pdbx_description
1 polymer ?
#
loop_
_entity_poly.entity_id
_entity_poly.type
_entity_poly.pdbx_seq_one_letter_code
_entity_poly.pdbx_strand_id
1 'polypeptide(L)'
;MRITDFFIRRAQLRELGKNPQLITAVENPSEKMQLAAVRQNPDLVSVLDNPTEEVQLAAVRQKADCLLQLREPTEKVCLAAIAENPEMIRYIHEPTEKMQLLVIRRNPEMITLLENPCERAQLLAVMADSGLITAIGSPSANTQLSVVRKDPHLIREISVPDWKAQLYAVGQDPELIRFISEPAEKVQLSVLNGDASLIRLVRTPTEKAQMLAVGRNSSLIGHIKNPTEKVQLRAVHDSPANILRIKNPSRQACLSCLGSVMPGGTAGIHFKEDISEAVKNLFTRLGEIEERYGELMRDAGHMDTYDARYEATEKAEAYRTRKISA
;
A
#
# COMPACT_ATOMS: atom_id res chain seq x y z
N MET A 1 -58.81 0.89 -36.83
CA MET A 1 -57.82 1.52 -37.69
C MET A 1 -58.44 1.72 -39.05
N ARG A 2 -58.67 2.95 -39.50
CA ARG A 2 -59.34 3.25 -40.80
C ARG A 2 -58.41 2.89 -41.94
N ILE A 3 -58.91 2.37 -43.04
CA ILE A 3 -58.13 2.02 -44.24
C ILE A 3 -57.33 3.22 -44.76
N THR A 4 -57.85 4.42 -44.61
CA THR A 4 -57.18 5.68 -44.93
C THR A 4 -55.91 5.92 -44.16
N ASP A 5 -55.88 5.59 -42.83
CA ASP A 5 -54.67 5.76 -41.96
C ASP A 5 -53.53 4.85 -42.39
N PHE A 6 -53.86 3.65 -42.92
CA PHE A 6 -52.86 2.72 -43.44
C PHE A 6 -52.14 3.25 -44.68
N PHE A 7 -52.90 3.82 -45.64
CA PHE A 7 -52.33 4.37 -46.85
C PHE A 7 -51.51 5.64 -46.58
N ILE A 8 -51.96 6.47 -45.66
CA ILE A 8 -51.21 7.70 -45.24
C ILE A 8 -49.88 7.30 -44.59
N ARG A 9 -49.88 6.39 -43.67
CA ARG A 9 -48.63 5.90 -43.02
C ARG A 9 -47.67 5.26 -44.03
N ARG A 10 -48.17 4.54 -45.02
CA ARG A 10 -47.35 3.92 -46.05
C ARG A 10 -46.71 4.96 -46.99
N ALA A 11 -47.44 6.03 -47.33
CA ALA A 11 -46.91 7.16 -48.09
C ALA A 11 -45.84 7.92 -47.29
N GLN A 12 -46.10 8.19 -46.02
CA GLN A 12 -45.13 8.83 -45.13
C GLN A 12 -43.84 8.03 -44.97
N LEU A 13 -43.92 6.68 -44.80
CA LEU A 13 -42.75 5.81 -44.81
C LEU A 13 -41.92 5.86 -46.07
N ARG A 14 -42.58 6.02 -47.25
CA ARG A 14 -41.89 6.13 -48.52
C ARG A 14 -41.17 7.45 -48.67
N GLU A 15 -41.75 8.54 -48.18
CA GLU A 15 -41.12 9.85 -48.20
C GLU A 15 -39.99 9.97 -47.15
N LEU A 16 -40.16 9.38 -45.98
CA LEU A 16 -39.08 9.24 -45.01
C LEU A 16 -37.88 8.47 -45.57
N GLY A 17 -38.13 7.50 -46.44
CA GLY A 17 -37.09 6.78 -47.18
C GLY A 17 -36.29 7.64 -48.14
N LYS A 18 -36.81 8.79 -48.57
CA LYS A 18 -36.10 9.78 -49.43
C LYS A 18 -35.49 10.93 -48.61
N ASN A 19 -36.19 11.37 -47.55
CA ASN A 19 -35.77 12.47 -46.70
C ASN A 19 -36.08 12.11 -45.22
N PRO A 20 -35.11 11.57 -44.47
CA PRO A 20 -35.32 11.10 -43.11
C PRO A 20 -35.63 12.28 -42.13
N GLN A 21 -35.24 13.50 -42.46
CA GLN A 21 -35.52 14.70 -41.67
C GLN A 21 -37.03 14.97 -41.49
N LEU A 22 -37.86 14.49 -42.41
CA LEU A 22 -39.31 14.66 -42.31
C LEU A 22 -39.92 13.99 -41.07
N ILE A 23 -39.15 13.14 -40.33
CA ILE A 23 -39.60 12.54 -39.07
C ILE A 23 -39.94 13.60 -38.02
N THR A 24 -39.29 14.74 -38.04
CA THR A 24 -39.51 15.85 -37.09
C THR A 24 -40.88 16.50 -37.25
N ALA A 25 -41.48 16.38 -38.42
CA ALA A 25 -42.80 16.93 -38.74
C ALA A 25 -43.96 15.91 -38.48
N VAL A 26 -43.66 14.67 -38.11
CA VAL A 26 -44.65 13.63 -37.86
C VAL A 26 -45.00 13.58 -36.38
N GLU A 27 -46.24 13.92 -36.04
CA GLU A 27 -46.76 13.69 -34.70
C GLU A 27 -46.87 12.19 -34.36
N ASN A 28 -46.28 11.76 -33.26
CA ASN A 28 -46.30 10.38 -32.79
C ASN A 28 -45.88 9.33 -33.89
N PRO A 29 -44.63 9.42 -34.38
CA PRO A 29 -44.17 8.52 -35.43
C PRO A 29 -44.15 7.06 -34.93
N SER A 30 -44.66 6.13 -35.76
CA SER A 30 -44.61 4.72 -35.42
C SER A 30 -43.15 4.22 -35.37
N GLU A 31 -42.90 3.13 -34.65
CA GLU A 31 -41.56 2.52 -34.57
C GLU A 31 -40.96 2.24 -35.97
N LYS A 32 -41.77 1.76 -36.90
CA LYS A 32 -41.32 1.55 -38.28
C LYS A 32 -40.86 2.83 -38.97
N MET A 33 -41.50 3.95 -38.69
CA MET A 33 -41.08 5.27 -39.21
C MET A 33 -39.82 5.76 -38.53
N GLN A 34 -39.74 5.63 -37.21
CA GLN A 34 -38.54 5.95 -36.46
C GLN A 34 -37.31 5.13 -36.94
N LEU A 35 -37.48 3.81 -37.09
CA LEU A 35 -36.45 2.93 -37.65
C LEU A 35 -36.04 3.30 -39.07
N ALA A 36 -37.00 3.66 -39.95
CA ALA A 36 -36.67 4.06 -41.32
C ALA A 36 -35.84 5.35 -41.36
N ALA A 37 -36.14 6.32 -40.50
CA ALA A 37 -35.37 7.56 -40.39
C ALA A 37 -33.99 7.35 -39.76
N VAL A 38 -33.90 6.66 -38.62
CA VAL A 38 -32.67 6.42 -37.88
C VAL A 38 -31.69 5.54 -38.65
N ARG A 39 -32.17 4.57 -39.43
CA ARG A 39 -31.28 3.76 -40.31
C ARG A 39 -30.58 4.57 -41.40
N GLN A 40 -31.14 5.70 -41.84
CA GLN A 40 -30.49 6.56 -42.79
C GLN A 40 -29.64 7.65 -42.15
N ASN A 41 -30.11 8.18 -41.01
CA ASN A 41 -29.39 9.17 -40.21
C ASN A 41 -29.56 8.85 -38.72
N PRO A 42 -28.56 8.22 -38.06
CA PRO A 42 -28.65 7.83 -36.67
C PRO A 42 -28.81 9.02 -35.69
N ASP A 43 -28.31 10.22 -36.05
CA ASP A 43 -28.42 11.40 -35.21
C ASP A 43 -29.88 11.87 -35.00
N LEU A 44 -30.81 11.42 -35.84
CA LEU A 44 -32.25 11.70 -35.67
C LEU A 44 -32.84 11.06 -34.41
N VAL A 45 -32.16 10.14 -33.76
CA VAL A 45 -32.60 9.60 -32.46
C VAL A 45 -32.76 10.69 -31.42
N SER A 46 -32.00 11.79 -31.52
CA SER A 46 -32.02 12.94 -30.60
C SER A 46 -33.32 13.76 -30.65
N VAL A 47 -34.01 13.71 -31.79
CA VAL A 47 -35.26 14.47 -31.99
C VAL A 47 -36.52 13.64 -31.75
N LEU A 48 -36.36 12.37 -31.38
CA LEU A 48 -37.45 11.48 -31.03
C LEU A 48 -37.76 11.56 -29.52
N ASP A 49 -39.01 11.81 -29.17
CA ASP A 49 -39.39 11.99 -27.74
C ASP A 49 -39.19 10.71 -26.92
N ASN A 50 -39.60 9.56 -27.44
CA ASN A 50 -39.51 8.27 -26.77
C ASN A 50 -39.16 7.16 -27.79
N PRO A 51 -37.89 7.08 -28.22
CA PRO A 51 -37.48 6.04 -29.14
C PRO A 51 -37.51 4.67 -28.44
N THR A 52 -38.11 3.67 -29.12
CA THR A 52 -38.11 2.29 -28.58
C THR A 52 -36.70 1.70 -28.51
N GLU A 53 -36.50 0.68 -27.68
CA GLU A 53 -35.17 0.00 -27.57
C GLU A 53 -34.62 -0.40 -28.96
N GLU A 54 -35.46 -0.89 -29.86
CA GLU A 54 -35.02 -1.28 -31.22
C GLU A 54 -34.52 -0.07 -32.04
N VAL A 55 -35.17 1.08 -31.89
CA VAL A 55 -34.73 2.34 -32.52
C VAL A 55 -33.43 2.83 -31.95
N GLN A 56 -33.29 2.82 -30.60
CA GLN A 56 -32.05 3.18 -29.93
C GLN A 56 -30.90 2.27 -30.36
N LEU A 57 -31.12 0.95 -30.41
CA LEU A 57 -30.15 -0.05 -30.92
C LEU A 57 -29.75 0.22 -32.36
N ALA A 58 -30.71 0.57 -33.24
CA ALA A 58 -30.40 0.88 -34.61
C ALA A 58 -29.52 2.12 -34.77
N ALA A 59 -29.70 3.12 -33.90
CA ALA A 59 -28.86 4.33 -33.83
C ALA A 59 -27.45 4.01 -33.38
N VAL A 60 -27.30 3.42 -32.16
CA VAL A 60 -25.99 3.22 -31.53
C VAL A 60 -25.11 2.23 -32.26
N ARG A 61 -25.67 1.24 -32.96
CA ARG A 61 -24.92 0.29 -33.81
C ARG A 61 -24.32 0.94 -35.06
N GLN A 62 -24.90 2.04 -35.55
CA GLN A 62 -24.33 2.78 -36.67
C GLN A 62 -23.35 3.87 -36.17
N LYS A 63 -23.67 4.50 -35.04
CA LYS A 63 -22.91 5.57 -34.44
C LYS A 63 -23.02 5.49 -32.92
N ALA A 64 -21.97 5.01 -32.26
CA ALA A 64 -21.95 4.80 -30.81
C ALA A 64 -22.26 6.08 -30.03
N ASP A 65 -21.83 7.24 -30.54
CA ASP A 65 -22.03 8.54 -29.92
C ASP A 65 -23.51 8.93 -29.76
N CYS A 66 -24.41 8.27 -30.49
CA CYS A 66 -25.86 8.44 -30.29
C CYS A 66 -26.28 8.09 -28.85
N LEU A 67 -25.50 7.28 -28.14
CA LEU A 67 -25.73 6.97 -26.72
C LEU A 67 -25.84 8.25 -25.88
N LEU A 68 -25.04 9.29 -26.18
CA LEU A 68 -25.01 10.55 -25.45
C LEU A 68 -26.27 11.39 -25.59
N GLN A 69 -27.08 11.06 -26.60
CA GLN A 69 -28.32 11.76 -26.93
C GLN A 69 -29.57 11.07 -26.32
N LEU A 70 -29.37 9.85 -25.75
CA LEU A 70 -30.46 9.09 -25.13
C LEU A 70 -30.60 9.45 -23.65
N ARG A 71 -31.84 9.63 -23.19
CA ARG A 71 -32.13 9.99 -21.79
C ARG A 71 -31.95 8.81 -20.83
N GLU A 72 -32.48 7.65 -21.18
CA GLU A 72 -32.48 6.45 -20.35
C GLU A 72 -32.22 5.21 -21.24
N PRO A 73 -30.99 5.00 -21.68
CA PRO A 73 -30.63 3.83 -22.47
C PRO A 73 -30.68 2.55 -21.63
N THR A 74 -31.26 1.47 -22.21
CA THR A 74 -31.26 0.17 -21.53
C THR A 74 -29.84 -0.44 -21.50
N GLU A 75 -29.61 -1.41 -20.60
CA GLU A 75 -28.34 -2.16 -20.55
C GLU A 75 -27.93 -2.68 -21.93
N LYS A 76 -28.90 -3.18 -22.71
CA LYS A 76 -28.68 -3.72 -24.04
C LYS A 76 -28.20 -2.67 -25.03
N VAL A 77 -28.74 -1.45 -24.95
CA VAL A 77 -28.32 -0.31 -25.78
C VAL A 77 -26.92 0.14 -25.41
N CYS A 78 -26.61 0.27 -24.10
CA CYS A 78 -25.28 0.58 -23.61
C CYS A 78 -24.24 -0.46 -24.07
N LEU A 79 -24.54 -1.74 -23.93
CA LEU A 79 -23.67 -2.82 -24.41
C LEU A 79 -23.43 -2.75 -25.92
N ALA A 80 -24.45 -2.41 -26.71
CA ALA A 80 -24.30 -2.24 -28.16
C ALA A 80 -23.39 -1.05 -28.50
N ALA A 81 -23.55 0.10 -27.80
CA ALA A 81 -22.70 1.26 -28.00
C ALA A 81 -21.23 0.97 -27.64
N ILE A 82 -21.00 0.32 -26.50
CA ILE A 82 -19.66 -0.10 -26.06
C ILE A 82 -19.04 -1.13 -27.04
N ALA A 83 -19.85 -2.01 -27.61
CA ALA A 83 -19.38 -2.98 -28.60
C ALA A 83 -18.86 -2.29 -29.86
N GLU A 84 -19.46 -1.18 -30.27
CA GLU A 84 -19.00 -0.37 -31.42
C GLU A 84 -17.80 0.52 -31.03
N ASN A 85 -17.91 1.26 -29.90
CA ASN A 85 -16.87 2.12 -29.37
C ASN A 85 -16.69 1.89 -27.86
N PRO A 86 -15.64 1.17 -27.42
CA PRO A 86 -15.40 0.91 -25.99
C PRO A 86 -15.25 2.15 -25.12
N GLU A 87 -14.83 3.29 -25.68
CA GLU A 87 -14.68 4.53 -24.93
C GLU A 87 -16.02 5.11 -24.43
N MET A 88 -17.14 4.66 -24.97
CA MET A 88 -18.47 5.04 -24.49
C MET A 88 -18.70 4.65 -23.02
N ILE A 89 -17.95 3.71 -22.48
CA ILE A 89 -18.01 3.30 -21.06
C ILE A 89 -17.85 4.50 -20.10
N ARG A 90 -17.03 5.48 -20.45
CA ARG A 90 -16.78 6.69 -19.63
C ARG A 90 -18.01 7.56 -19.39
N TYR A 91 -19.01 7.44 -20.27
CA TYR A 91 -20.24 8.24 -20.23
C TYR A 91 -21.41 7.47 -19.58
N ILE A 92 -21.19 6.24 -19.17
CA ILE A 92 -22.21 5.40 -18.52
C ILE A 92 -22.00 5.52 -17.01
N HIS A 93 -22.98 6.10 -16.35
CA HIS A 93 -23.00 6.14 -14.90
C HIS A 93 -23.24 4.73 -14.35
N GLU A 94 -22.38 4.25 -13.47
CA GLU A 94 -22.42 2.91 -12.88
C GLU A 94 -22.51 1.76 -13.92
N PRO A 95 -21.45 1.58 -14.73
CA PRO A 95 -21.46 0.50 -15.73
C PRO A 95 -21.53 -0.88 -15.09
N THR A 96 -22.43 -1.73 -15.58
CA THR A 96 -22.64 -3.09 -15.07
C THR A 96 -21.36 -3.94 -15.24
N GLU A 97 -21.24 -5.02 -14.46
CA GLU A 97 -20.11 -5.96 -14.59
C GLU A 97 -19.94 -6.44 -16.03
N LYS A 98 -21.05 -6.72 -16.75
CA LYS A 98 -20.98 -7.16 -18.16
C LYS A 98 -20.35 -6.11 -19.07
N MET A 99 -20.69 -4.84 -18.87
CA MET A 99 -20.12 -3.71 -19.61
C MET A 99 -18.63 -3.58 -19.32
N GLN A 100 -18.25 -3.59 -18.05
CA GLN A 100 -16.85 -3.51 -17.64
C GLN A 100 -16.01 -4.65 -18.24
N LEU A 101 -16.49 -5.90 -18.13
CA LEU A 101 -15.79 -7.06 -18.68
C LEU A 101 -15.68 -7.02 -20.21
N LEU A 102 -16.70 -6.49 -20.91
CA LEU A 102 -16.67 -6.34 -22.35
C LEU A 102 -15.52 -5.42 -22.80
N VAL A 103 -15.35 -4.30 -22.11
CA VAL A 103 -14.31 -3.30 -22.42
C VAL A 103 -12.93 -3.85 -22.11
N ILE A 104 -12.74 -4.38 -20.89
CA ILE A 104 -11.45 -4.87 -20.42
C ILE A 104 -10.94 -6.06 -21.25
N ARG A 105 -11.83 -6.94 -21.75
CA ARG A 105 -11.43 -8.02 -22.66
C ARG A 105 -10.90 -7.52 -24.00
N ARG A 106 -11.38 -6.38 -24.47
CA ARG A 106 -10.91 -5.76 -25.71
C ARG A 106 -9.58 -5.01 -25.53
N ASN A 107 -9.52 -4.22 -24.48
CA ASN A 107 -8.33 -3.47 -24.11
C ASN A 107 -8.25 -3.34 -22.58
N PRO A 108 -7.29 -4.03 -21.93
CA PRO A 108 -7.11 -3.98 -20.48
C PRO A 108 -6.82 -2.56 -19.92
N GLU A 109 -6.20 -1.68 -20.71
CA GLU A 109 -5.90 -0.29 -20.32
C GLU A 109 -7.16 0.54 -20.08
N MET A 110 -8.32 0.10 -20.62
CA MET A 110 -9.61 0.74 -20.35
C MET A 110 -10.03 0.70 -18.88
N ILE A 111 -9.33 -0.02 -18.02
CA ILE A 111 -9.53 0.01 -16.57
C ILE A 111 -9.38 1.43 -16.03
N THR A 112 -8.56 2.27 -16.67
CA THR A 112 -8.36 3.68 -16.33
C THR A 112 -9.60 4.55 -16.51
N LEU A 113 -10.58 4.09 -17.29
CA LEU A 113 -11.85 4.79 -17.54
C LEU A 113 -12.93 4.44 -16.52
N LEU A 114 -12.69 3.46 -15.67
CA LEU A 114 -13.64 2.98 -14.67
C LEU A 114 -13.32 3.58 -13.30
N GLU A 115 -14.26 4.34 -12.72
CA GLU A 115 -14.08 4.89 -11.37
C GLU A 115 -14.04 3.79 -10.31
N ASN A 116 -14.97 2.83 -10.41
CA ASN A 116 -15.13 1.72 -9.47
C ASN A 116 -15.18 0.38 -10.22
N PRO A 117 -14.03 -0.12 -10.70
CA PRO A 117 -14.02 -1.38 -11.42
C PRO A 117 -14.34 -2.57 -10.50
N CYS A 118 -15.26 -3.44 -10.94
CA CYS A 118 -15.58 -4.68 -10.21
C CYS A 118 -14.35 -5.60 -10.13
N GLU A 119 -14.30 -6.46 -9.12
CA GLU A 119 -13.13 -7.33 -8.88
C GLU A 119 -12.74 -8.16 -10.10
N ARG A 120 -13.73 -8.69 -10.84
CA ARG A 120 -13.45 -9.48 -12.06
C ARG A 120 -12.81 -8.64 -13.17
N ALA A 121 -13.22 -7.39 -13.33
CA ALA A 121 -12.61 -6.46 -14.27
C ALA A 121 -11.17 -6.12 -13.84
N GLN A 122 -10.95 -5.85 -12.55
CA GLN A 122 -9.62 -5.64 -11.97
C GLN A 122 -8.69 -6.83 -12.25
N LEU A 123 -9.13 -8.05 -11.90
CA LEU A 123 -8.36 -9.27 -12.11
C LEU A 123 -8.03 -9.48 -13.59
N LEU A 124 -9.00 -9.27 -14.47
CA LEU A 124 -8.79 -9.44 -15.92
C LEU A 124 -7.75 -8.44 -16.45
N ALA A 125 -7.78 -7.19 -16.00
CA ALA A 125 -6.82 -6.17 -16.39
C ALA A 125 -5.40 -6.51 -15.91
N VAL A 126 -5.23 -6.83 -14.60
CA VAL A 126 -3.89 -7.12 -14.05
C VAL A 126 -3.33 -8.48 -14.48
N MET A 127 -4.19 -9.40 -14.92
CA MET A 127 -3.72 -10.64 -15.53
C MET A 127 -3.10 -10.40 -16.90
N ALA A 128 -3.62 -9.45 -17.67
CA ALA A 128 -3.06 -9.05 -18.96
C ALA A 128 -1.79 -8.21 -18.75
N ASP A 129 -1.85 -7.20 -17.91
CA ASP A 129 -0.70 -6.36 -17.53
C ASP A 129 -0.75 -6.04 -16.02
N SER A 130 0.21 -6.57 -15.27
CA SER A 130 0.31 -6.38 -13.82
C SER A 130 0.58 -4.92 -13.43
N GLY A 131 1.18 -4.11 -14.32
CA GLY A 131 1.41 -2.68 -14.10
C GLY A 131 0.13 -1.87 -13.98
N LEU A 132 -0.98 -2.36 -14.53
CA LEU A 132 -2.28 -1.71 -14.41
C LEU A 132 -2.82 -1.65 -12.97
N ILE A 133 -2.17 -2.32 -12.02
CA ILE A 133 -2.51 -2.18 -10.59
C ILE A 133 -2.42 -0.73 -10.12
N THR A 134 -1.52 0.07 -10.67
CA THR A 134 -1.34 1.49 -10.34
C THR A 134 -2.50 2.36 -10.81
N ALA A 135 -3.23 1.91 -11.83
CA ALA A 135 -4.39 2.61 -12.38
C ALA A 135 -5.69 2.31 -11.62
N ILE A 136 -5.67 1.36 -10.69
CA ILE A 136 -6.84 0.96 -9.90
C ILE A 136 -6.77 1.67 -8.54
N GLY A 137 -7.66 2.65 -8.31
CA GLY A 137 -7.66 3.45 -7.08
C GLY A 137 -7.83 2.62 -5.80
N SER A 138 -8.64 1.56 -5.85
CA SER A 138 -8.90 0.66 -4.71
C SER A 138 -8.89 -0.80 -5.18
N PRO A 139 -7.71 -1.39 -5.39
CA PRO A 139 -7.63 -2.77 -5.83
C PRO A 139 -8.09 -3.75 -4.74
N SER A 140 -8.90 -4.75 -5.11
CA SER A 140 -9.36 -5.79 -4.18
C SER A 140 -8.19 -6.61 -3.64
N ALA A 141 -8.37 -7.23 -2.46
CA ALA A 141 -7.34 -8.09 -1.86
C ALA A 141 -6.91 -9.24 -2.80
N ASN A 142 -7.84 -9.80 -3.57
CA ASN A 142 -7.53 -10.85 -4.54
C ASN A 142 -6.75 -10.32 -5.74
N THR A 143 -7.08 -9.12 -6.22
CA THR A 143 -6.35 -8.44 -7.29
C THR A 143 -4.91 -8.14 -6.85
N GLN A 144 -4.73 -7.56 -5.67
CA GLN A 144 -3.41 -7.29 -5.08
C GLN A 144 -2.58 -8.58 -4.97
N LEU A 145 -3.17 -9.64 -4.40
CA LEU A 145 -2.49 -10.93 -4.24
C LEU A 145 -2.11 -11.56 -5.59
N SER A 146 -2.97 -11.42 -6.61
CA SER A 146 -2.70 -11.92 -7.96
C SER A 146 -1.46 -11.25 -8.57
N VAL A 147 -1.36 -9.93 -8.43
CA VAL A 147 -0.23 -9.12 -8.92
C VAL A 147 1.06 -9.48 -8.20
N VAL A 148 1.01 -9.52 -6.87
CA VAL A 148 2.19 -9.80 -6.02
C VAL A 148 2.67 -11.25 -6.18
N ARG A 149 1.79 -12.20 -6.52
CA ARG A 149 2.19 -13.58 -6.88
C ARG A 149 2.97 -13.65 -8.18
N LYS A 150 2.65 -12.80 -9.13
CA LYS A 150 3.34 -12.73 -10.42
C LYS A 150 4.69 -12.01 -10.30
N ASP A 151 4.71 -10.89 -9.57
CA ASP A 151 5.92 -10.14 -9.23
C ASP A 151 5.81 -9.55 -7.81
N PRO A 152 6.53 -10.10 -6.81
CA PRO A 152 6.51 -9.62 -5.43
C PRO A 152 6.93 -8.15 -5.27
N HIS A 153 7.77 -7.63 -6.17
CA HIS A 153 8.25 -6.26 -6.10
C HIS A 153 7.15 -5.22 -6.40
N LEU A 154 6.06 -5.63 -7.04
CA LEU A 154 4.91 -4.75 -7.28
C LEU A 154 4.15 -4.37 -5.99
N ILE A 155 4.49 -4.97 -4.85
CA ILE A 155 3.95 -4.54 -3.54
C ILE A 155 4.21 -3.05 -3.27
N ARG A 156 5.29 -2.49 -3.78
CA ARG A 156 5.66 -1.07 -3.64
C ARG A 156 4.73 -0.12 -4.38
N GLU A 157 4.05 -0.61 -5.42
CA GLU A 157 3.11 0.16 -6.24
C GLU A 157 1.69 0.19 -5.63
N ILE A 158 1.44 -0.58 -4.57
CA ILE A 158 0.15 -0.67 -3.89
C ILE A 158 0.18 0.25 -2.67
N SER A 159 -0.64 1.30 -2.68
CA SER A 159 -0.65 2.32 -1.61
C SER A 159 -0.98 1.73 -0.24
N VAL A 160 -2.01 0.87 -0.19
CA VAL A 160 -2.46 0.19 1.04
C VAL A 160 -2.59 -1.31 0.74
N PRO A 161 -1.47 -2.04 0.84
CA PRO A 161 -1.51 -3.46 0.51
C PRO A 161 -2.23 -4.29 1.59
N ASP A 162 -3.11 -5.20 1.13
CA ASP A 162 -3.76 -6.18 2.00
C ASP A 162 -2.71 -7.10 2.66
N TRP A 163 -2.98 -7.52 3.90
CA TRP A 163 -2.03 -8.32 4.65
C TRP A 163 -1.64 -9.65 3.99
N LYS A 164 -2.51 -10.24 3.13
CA LYS A 164 -2.18 -11.47 2.38
C LYS A 164 -1.15 -11.18 1.29
N ALA A 165 -1.32 -10.05 0.59
CA ALA A 165 -0.34 -9.59 -0.38
C ALA A 165 1.00 -9.23 0.29
N GLN A 166 0.94 -8.52 1.42
CA GLN A 166 2.13 -8.22 2.24
C GLN A 166 2.86 -9.51 2.63
N LEU A 167 2.14 -10.49 3.22
CA LEU A 167 2.74 -11.74 3.71
C LEU A 167 3.36 -12.56 2.58
N TYR A 168 2.71 -12.59 1.41
CA TYR A 168 3.26 -13.27 0.25
C TYR A 168 4.55 -12.59 -0.23
N ALA A 169 4.53 -11.26 -0.39
CA ALA A 169 5.70 -10.50 -0.85
C ALA A 169 6.92 -10.71 0.05
N VAL A 170 6.75 -10.51 1.37
CA VAL A 170 7.86 -10.68 2.32
C VAL A 170 8.28 -12.15 2.50
N GLY A 171 7.41 -13.09 2.16
CA GLY A 171 7.76 -14.51 2.12
C GLY A 171 8.68 -14.87 0.96
N GLN A 172 8.65 -14.11 -0.15
CA GLN A 172 9.57 -14.27 -1.28
C GLN A 172 10.87 -13.47 -1.06
N ASP A 173 10.75 -12.22 -0.62
CA ASP A 173 11.87 -11.35 -0.25
C ASP A 173 11.52 -10.56 1.03
N PRO A 174 12.10 -10.94 2.19
CA PRO A 174 11.84 -10.26 3.46
C PRO A 174 12.19 -8.77 3.47
N GLU A 175 13.11 -8.33 2.63
CA GLU A 175 13.49 -6.92 2.55
C GLU A 175 12.39 -6.02 1.94
N LEU A 176 11.42 -6.60 1.25
CA LEU A 176 10.28 -5.87 0.72
C LEU A 176 9.43 -5.20 1.82
N ILE A 177 9.59 -5.60 3.08
CA ILE A 177 8.93 -4.94 4.21
C ILE A 177 9.21 -3.44 4.27
N ARG A 178 10.36 -2.98 3.76
CA ARG A 178 10.75 -1.56 3.70
C ARG A 178 9.80 -0.70 2.86
N PHE A 179 9.12 -1.31 1.88
CA PHE A 179 8.19 -0.62 0.97
C PHE A 179 6.76 -0.59 1.50
N ILE A 180 6.46 -1.33 2.57
CA ILE A 180 5.14 -1.38 3.18
C ILE A 180 5.08 -0.32 4.28
N SER A 181 4.23 0.69 4.11
CA SER A 181 4.12 1.81 5.05
C SER A 181 3.64 1.36 6.43
N GLU A 182 2.62 0.52 6.45
CA GLU A 182 1.99 -0.03 7.66
C GLU A 182 1.89 -1.56 7.56
N PRO A 183 3.01 -2.27 7.79
CA PRO A 183 2.99 -3.72 7.72
C PRO A 183 2.16 -4.31 8.87
N ALA A 184 1.26 -5.24 8.55
CA ALA A 184 0.43 -5.92 9.55
C ALA A 184 1.31 -6.65 10.58
N GLU A 185 0.90 -6.70 11.86
CA GLU A 185 1.70 -7.30 12.95
C GLU A 185 2.20 -8.71 12.60
N LYS A 186 1.33 -9.55 12.04
CA LYS A 186 1.72 -10.90 11.62
C LYS A 186 2.79 -10.93 10.52
N VAL A 187 2.82 -9.93 9.65
CA VAL A 187 3.83 -9.78 8.60
C VAL A 187 5.17 -9.38 9.24
N GLN A 188 5.14 -8.40 10.15
CA GLN A 188 6.32 -8.00 10.93
C GLN A 188 6.92 -9.19 11.67
N LEU A 189 6.08 -9.93 12.41
CA LEU A 189 6.53 -11.10 13.15
C LEU A 189 7.09 -12.21 12.26
N SER A 190 6.50 -12.45 11.10
CA SER A 190 6.98 -13.43 10.13
C SER A 190 8.39 -13.09 9.65
N VAL A 191 8.64 -11.85 9.26
CA VAL A 191 9.95 -11.37 8.80
C VAL A 191 10.99 -11.44 9.93
N LEU A 192 10.63 -10.95 11.12
CA LEU A 192 11.56 -10.89 12.26
C LEU A 192 11.85 -12.26 12.87
N ASN A 193 10.98 -13.25 12.69
CA ASN A 193 11.28 -14.64 13.02
C ASN A 193 12.36 -15.25 12.13
N GLY A 194 12.44 -14.84 10.86
CA GLY A 194 13.53 -15.22 9.96
C GLY A 194 14.82 -14.49 10.30
N ASP A 195 14.77 -13.16 10.31
CA ASP A 195 15.91 -12.27 10.61
C ASP A 195 15.47 -11.06 11.44
N ALA A 196 15.80 -11.08 12.73
CA ALA A 196 15.47 -9.99 13.66
C ALA A 196 16.13 -8.65 13.28
N SER A 197 17.25 -8.67 12.55
CA SER A 197 17.97 -7.45 12.13
C SER A 197 17.16 -6.60 11.15
N LEU A 198 16.17 -7.20 10.48
CA LEU A 198 15.26 -6.52 9.56
C LEU A 198 14.29 -5.54 10.27
N ILE A 199 14.29 -5.50 11.61
CA ILE A 199 13.56 -4.46 12.39
C ILE A 199 13.92 -3.06 11.92
N ARG A 200 15.16 -2.83 11.46
CA ARG A 200 15.64 -1.56 10.90
C ARG A 200 14.85 -1.08 9.67
N LEU A 201 14.22 -2.02 8.95
CA LEU A 201 13.43 -1.74 7.73
C LEU A 201 11.95 -1.51 8.04
N VAL A 202 11.49 -1.86 9.25
CA VAL A 202 10.09 -1.67 9.68
C VAL A 202 9.89 -0.24 10.17
N ARG A 203 9.09 0.56 9.48
CA ARG A 203 8.88 1.98 9.81
C ARG A 203 8.19 2.17 11.17
N THR A 204 7.15 1.37 11.42
CA THR A 204 6.29 1.44 12.62
C THR A 204 6.17 0.05 13.24
N PRO A 205 7.23 -0.43 13.93
CA PRO A 205 7.18 -1.76 14.52
C PRO A 205 6.23 -1.80 15.73
N THR A 206 5.35 -2.81 15.74
CA THR A 206 4.47 -3.08 16.89
C THR A 206 5.29 -3.47 18.12
N GLU A 207 4.71 -3.32 19.33
CA GLU A 207 5.43 -3.70 20.57
C GLU A 207 5.88 -5.17 20.54
N LYS A 208 5.05 -6.08 20.01
CA LYS A 208 5.44 -7.48 19.87
C LYS A 208 6.61 -7.68 18.92
N ALA A 209 6.63 -6.96 17.80
CA ALA A 209 7.74 -6.98 16.86
C ALA A 209 9.03 -6.44 17.49
N GLN A 210 8.94 -5.33 18.22
CA GLN A 210 10.05 -4.76 18.97
C GLN A 210 10.58 -5.76 20.03
N MET A 211 9.69 -6.37 20.82
CA MET A 211 10.05 -7.36 21.83
C MET A 211 10.70 -8.60 21.23
N LEU A 212 10.21 -9.08 20.07
CA LEU A 212 10.80 -10.19 19.37
C LEU A 212 12.25 -9.88 18.92
N ALA A 213 12.44 -8.71 18.29
CA ALA A 213 13.76 -8.31 17.79
C ALA A 213 14.75 -8.14 18.95
N VAL A 214 14.38 -7.37 19.98
CA VAL A 214 15.22 -7.12 21.16
C VAL A 214 15.47 -8.40 21.96
N GLY A 215 14.49 -9.31 22.05
CA GLY A 215 14.67 -10.59 22.72
C GLY A 215 15.66 -11.53 22.03
N ARG A 216 15.86 -11.39 20.71
CA ARG A 216 16.88 -12.14 19.95
C ARG A 216 18.26 -11.48 19.99
N ASN A 217 18.27 -10.18 19.92
CA ASN A 217 19.49 -9.38 20.04
C ASN A 217 19.15 -8.00 20.65
N SER A 218 19.51 -7.81 21.91
CA SER A 218 19.17 -6.59 22.65
C SER A 218 19.78 -5.32 22.05
N SER A 219 20.88 -5.42 21.30
CA SER A 219 21.51 -4.26 20.63
C SER A 219 20.66 -3.68 19.50
N LEU A 220 19.67 -4.43 18.98
CA LEU A 220 18.75 -3.97 17.95
C LEU A 220 17.83 -2.84 18.42
N ILE A 221 17.77 -2.59 19.73
CA ILE A 221 17.06 -1.42 20.31
C ILE A 221 17.49 -0.11 19.63
N GLY A 222 18.76 0.02 19.23
CA GLY A 222 19.30 1.18 18.55
C GLY A 222 18.71 1.43 17.15
N HIS A 223 18.08 0.44 16.55
CA HIS A 223 17.41 0.56 15.25
C HIS A 223 15.91 0.87 15.38
N ILE A 224 15.37 0.88 16.60
CA ILE A 224 13.95 1.18 16.86
C ILE A 224 13.81 2.66 17.20
N LYS A 225 13.11 3.40 16.35
CA LYS A 225 12.98 4.86 16.48
C LYS A 225 12.28 5.29 17.78
N ASN A 226 11.21 4.59 18.15
CA ASN A 226 10.41 4.86 19.34
C ASN A 226 10.14 3.55 20.09
N PRO A 227 11.13 3.02 20.82
CA PRO A 227 10.93 1.79 21.58
C PRO A 227 9.98 2.03 22.76
N THR A 228 9.04 1.11 22.98
CA THR A 228 8.15 1.18 24.16
C THR A 228 8.96 1.01 25.45
N GLU A 229 8.46 1.52 26.57
CA GLU A 229 9.15 1.40 27.86
C GLU A 229 9.48 -0.05 28.21
N LYS A 230 8.56 -0.96 27.96
CA LYS A 230 8.74 -2.40 28.18
C LYS A 230 9.90 -2.97 27.35
N VAL A 231 10.05 -2.53 26.11
CA VAL A 231 11.14 -2.93 25.21
C VAL A 231 12.47 -2.33 25.68
N GLN A 232 12.47 -1.07 26.14
CA GLN A 232 13.64 -0.42 26.72
C GLN A 232 14.13 -1.17 27.96
N LEU A 233 13.23 -1.49 28.88
CA LEU A 233 13.54 -2.26 30.09
C LEU A 233 14.13 -3.62 29.74
N ARG A 234 13.57 -4.33 28.77
CA ARG A 234 14.11 -5.62 28.30
C ARG A 234 15.53 -5.48 27.77
N ALA A 235 15.77 -4.47 26.90
CA ALA A 235 17.08 -4.26 26.30
C ALA A 235 18.14 -3.90 27.35
N VAL A 236 17.79 -3.04 28.34
CA VAL A 236 18.68 -2.63 29.43
C VAL A 236 18.94 -3.75 30.42
N HIS A 237 17.94 -4.59 30.70
CA HIS A 237 18.11 -5.79 31.53
C HIS A 237 19.13 -6.76 30.92
N ASP A 238 19.04 -7.00 29.60
CA ASP A 238 19.96 -7.92 28.91
C ASP A 238 21.39 -7.34 28.80
N SER A 239 21.50 -6.01 28.62
CA SER A 239 22.77 -5.29 28.64
C SER A 239 22.54 -3.83 29.02
N PRO A 240 23.02 -3.36 30.19
CA PRO A 240 22.90 -1.96 30.60
C PRO A 240 23.45 -0.96 29.61
N ALA A 241 24.50 -1.29 28.85
CA ALA A 241 25.10 -0.45 27.81
C ALA A 241 24.13 -0.12 26.66
N ASN A 242 23.05 -0.88 26.50
CA ASN A 242 22.03 -0.57 25.50
C ASN A 242 21.30 0.76 25.77
N ILE A 243 21.39 1.31 26.99
CA ILE A 243 20.86 2.64 27.32
C ILE A 243 21.42 3.73 26.38
N LEU A 244 22.68 3.60 25.96
CA LEU A 244 23.36 4.53 25.04
C LEU A 244 22.81 4.49 23.64
N ARG A 245 22.14 3.39 23.27
CA ARG A 245 21.53 3.19 21.95
C ARG A 245 20.10 3.75 21.86
N ILE A 246 19.51 4.11 23.02
CA ILE A 246 18.13 4.64 23.09
C ILE A 246 18.20 6.15 23.04
N LYS A 247 17.58 6.75 22.02
CA LYS A 247 17.61 8.21 21.82
C LYS A 247 16.97 8.95 22.99
N ASN A 248 15.78 8.48 23.44
CA ASN A 248 15.02 9.06 24.55
C ASN A 248 14.66 7.93 25.53
N PRO A 249 15.59 7.57 26.43
CA PRO A 249 15.33 6.52 27.41
C PRO A 249 14.28 6.96 28.44
N SER A 250 13.36 6.05 28.77
CA SER A 250 12.40 6.32 29.86
C SER A 250 13.11 6.41 31.19
N ARG A 251 12.50 7.13 32.13
CA ARG A 251 13.03 7.23 33.48
C ARG A 251 13.24 5.86 34.12
N GLN A 252 12.30 4.95 33.90
CA GLN A 252 12.37 3.60 34.46
C GLN A 252 13.54 2.78 33.85
N ALA A 253 13.79 2.93 32.54
CA ALA A 253 14.95 2.32 31.90
C ALA A 253 16.27 2.86 32.44
N CYS A 254 16.37 4.17 32.69
CA CYS A 254 17.54 4.79 33.34
C CYS A 254 17.76 4.27 34.74
N LEU A 255 16.70 4.19 35.57
CA LEU A 255 16.79 3.66 36.93
C LEU A 255 17.20 2.17 36.95
N SER A 256 16.65 1.37 36.06
CA SER A 256 17.01 -0.04 35.90
C SER A 256 18.49 -0.19 35.53
N CYS A 257 18.97 0.64 34.62
CA CYS A 257 20.37 0.67 34.20
C CYS A 257 21.30 0.99 35.36
N LEU A 258 21.01 2.08 36.12
CA LEU A 258 21.80 2.47 37.30
C LEU A 258 21.80 1.39 38.37
N GLY A 259 20.66 0.78 38.67
CA GLY A 259 20.56 -0.32 39.62
C GLY A 259 21.37 -1.55 39.25
N SER A 260 21.65 -1.76 37.98
CA SER A 260 22.48 -2.87 37.48
C SER A 260 23.98 -2.58 37.57
N VAL A 261 24.39 -1.30 37.57
CA VAL A 261 25.80 -0.89 37.47
C VAL A 261 26.35 -0.39 38.79
N MET A 262 25.49 0.16 39.69
CA MET A 262 25.94 0.72 40.94
C MET A 262 25.92 -0.31 42.09
N PRO A 263 27.04 -0.50 42.80
CA PRO A 263 27.04 -1.31 44.01
C PRO A 263 26.11 -0.67 45.07
N GLY A 264 25.08 -1.41 45.50
CA GLY A 264 24.11 -0.92 46.48
C GLY A 264 22.81 -0.35 45.91
N GLY A 265 22.65 -0.36 44.59
CA GLY A 265 21.41 0.05 43.91
C GLY A 265 21.15 1.55 43.89
N THR A 266 19.94 1.95 43.54
CA THR A 266 19.53 3.36 43.37
C THR A 266 18.81 3.95 44.61
N ALA A 267 18.76 3.23 45.71
CA ALA A 267 18.08 3.69 46.92
C ALA A 267 18.74 4.97 47.47
N GLY A 268 18.00 6.06 47.50
CA GLY A 268 18.46 7.35 48.04
C GLY A 268 19.08 8.32 47.04
N ILE A 269 19.15 7.98 45.73
CA ILE A 269 19.66 8.90 44.72
C ILE A 269 18.51 9.79 44.23
N HIS A 270 18.58 11.08 44.54
CA HIS A 270 17.67 12.11 44.06
C HIS A 270 18.33 12.90 42.93
N PHE A 271 17.94 12.58 41.71
CA PHE A 271 18.37 13.37 40.54
C PHE A 271 17.55 14.64 40.43
N LYS A 272 18.21 15.81 40.50
CA LYS A 272 17.60 17.13 40.25
C LYS A 272 17.57 17.47 38.74
N GLU A 273 18.41 16.81 37.96
CA GLU A 273 18.61 17.04 36.51
C GLU A 273 18.03 15.88 35.67
N ASP A 274 18.09 16.02 34.37
CA ASP A 274 17.64 14.97 33.42
C ASP A 274 18.48 13.70 33.61
N ILE A 275 17.88 12.72 34.30
CA ILE A 275 18.50 11.42 34.60
C ILE A 275 19.03 10.72 33.34
N SER A 276 18.40 10.98 32.19
CA SER A 276 18.79 10.40 30.89
C SER A 276 20.18 10.86 30.47
N GLU A 277 20.47 12.17 30.63
CA GLU A 277 21.76 12.76 30.28
C GLU A 277 22.86 12.32 31.27
N ALA A 278 22.56 12.30 32.57
CA ALA A 278 23.47 11.80 33.57
C ALA A 278 23.89 10.35 33.35
N VAL A 279 22.94 9.47 33.00
CA VAL A 279 23.22 8.07 32.68
C VAL A 279 24.06 7.93 31.41
N LYS A 280 23.77 8.68 30.35
CA LYS A 280 24.59 8.68 29.14
C LYS A 280 26.01 9.09 29.38
N ASN A 281 26.19 10.20 30.13
CA ASN A 281 27.51 10.68 30.47
C ASN A 281 28.31 9.67 31.32
N LEU A 282 27.67 9.01 32.27
CA LEU A 282 28.29 7.95 33.07
C LEU A 282 28.78 6.79 32.17
N PHE A 283 27.94 6.29 31.25
CA PHE A 283 28.30 5.19 30.36
C PHE A 283 29.36 5.57 29.33
N THR A 284 29.33 6.79 28.82
CA THR A 284 30.40 7.30 27.93
C THR A 284 31.74 7.29 28.66
N ARG A 285 31.78 7.82 29.90
CA ARG A 285 32.99 7.79 30.73
C ARG A 285 33.47 6.38 31.06
N LEU A 286 32.56 5.45 31.35
CA LEU A 286 32.91 4.04 31.55
C LEU A 286 33.47 3.42 30.30
N GLY A 287 32.91 3.70 29.13
CA GLY A 287 33.43 3.27 27.85
C GLY A 287 34.84 3.74 27.56
N GLU A 288 35.11 5.03 27.81
CA GLU A 288 36.44 5.63 27.67
C GLU A 288 37.45 4.96 28.63
N ILE A 289 37.03 4.67 29.86
CA ILE A 289 37.89 3.99 30.84
C ILE A 289 38.22 2.56 30.40
N GLU A 290 37.22 1.81 29.93
CA GLU A 290 37.42 0.42 29.44
C GLU A 290 38.27 0.37 28.16
N GLU A 291 38.11 1.31 27.25
CA GLU A 291 38.96 1.44 26.07
C GLU A 291 40.41 1.68 26.45
N ARG A 292 40.63 2.67 27.33
CA ARG A 292 41.98 2.98 27.84
C ARG A 292 42.60 1.81 28.61
N TYR A 293 41.81 1.13 29.42
CA TYR A 293 42.24 -0.10 30.07
C TYR A 293 42.67 -1.17 29.07
N GLY A 294 41.86 -1.37 28.03
CA GLY A 294 42.19 -2.31 26.95
C GLY A 294 43.48 -1.98 26.19
N GLU A 295 43.75 -0.66 26.00
CA GLU A 295 45.04 -0.22 25.43
C GLU A 295 46.21 -0.57 26.37
N LEU A 296 46.09 -0.20 27.65
CA LEU A 296 47.13 -0.49 28.65
C LEU A 296 47.41 -1.98 28.80
N MET A 297 46.37 -2.82 28.69
CA MET A 297 46.53 -4.28 28.72
C MET A 297 47.22 -4.83 27.46
N ARG A 298 46.93 -4.27 26.29
CA ARG A 298 47.66 -4.63 25.04
C ARG A 298 49.12 -4.23 25.11
N ASP A 299 49.39 -3.02 25.62
CA ASP A 299 50.77 -2.54 25.81
C ASP A 299 51.53 -3.45 26.76
N ALA A 300 50.91 -3.83 27.89
CA ALA A 300 51.50 -4.79 28.83
C ALA A 300 51.81 -6.15 28.17
N GLY A 301 50.95 -6.62 27.26
CA GLY A 301 51.12 -7.87 26.54
C GLY A 301 52.34 -7.88 25.57
N HIS A 302 52.77 -6.72 25.14
CA HIS A 302 53.92 -6.54 24.26
C HIS A 302 55.28 -6.34 24.94
N MET A 303 55.31 -6.37 26.30
CA MET A 303 56.56 -6.23 27.01
C MET A 303 57.40 -7.51 27.05
N ASP A 304 58.70 -7.39 26.94
CA ASP A 304 59.61 -8.51 26.71
C ASP A 304 59.89 -9.35 27.97
N THR A 305 59.72 -8.78 29.16
CA THR A 305 59.98 -9.49 30.42
C THR A 305 58.73 -9.76 31.21
N TYR A 306 58.69 -10.85 32.01
CA TYR A 306 57.57 -11.19 32.86
C TYR A 306 57.27 -10.13 33.90
N ASP A 307 58.33 -9.60 34.56
CA ASP A 307 58.17 -8.57 35.60
C ASP A 307 57.60 -7.26 35.07
N ALA A 308 58.05 -6.85 33.86
CA ALA A 308 57.51 -5.65 33.22
C ALA A 308 56.02 -5.83 32.81
N ARG A 309 55.66 -7.00 32.36
CA ARG A 309 54.22 -7.35 32.05
C ARG A 309 53.39 -7.32 33.30
N TYR A 310 53.88 -7.90 34.40
CA TYR A 310 53.17 -7.91 35.67
C TYR A 310 52.90 -6.51 36.21
N GLU A 311 53.98 -5.67 36.30
CA GLU A 311 53.81 -4.27 36.73
C GLU A 311 52.87 -3.45 35.82
N ALA A 312 52.93 -3.65 34.50
CA ALA A 312 52.07 -2.93 33.58
C ALA A 312 50.60 -3.38 33.75
N THR A 313 50.37 -4.67 33.99
CA THR A 313 49.02 -5.20 34.25
C THR A 313 48.44 -4.64 35.55
N GLU A 314 49.25 -4.61 36.66
CA GLU A 314 48.83 -3.99 37.92
C GLU A 314 48.49 -2.50 37.74
N LYS A 315 49.32 -1.74 36.97
CA LYS A 315 49.07 -0.32 36.67
C LYS A 315 47.75 -0.15 35.88
N ALA A 316 47.48 -1.01 34.90
CA ALA A 316 46.22 -0.98 34.14
C ALA A 316 45.00 -1.25 35.03
N GLU A 317 45.07 -2.25 35.89
CA GLU A 317 44.01 -2.59 36.83
C GLU A 317 43.80 -1.48 37.88
N ALA A 318 44.88 -0.89 38.42
CA ALA A 318 44.82 0.24 39.32
C ALA A 318 44.20 1.49 38.65
N TYR A 319 44.52 1.73 37.38
CA TYR A 319 43.88 2.80 36.58
C TYR A 319 42.38 2.58 36.47
N ARG A 320 41.96 1.39 36.04
CA ARG A 320 40.55 1.00 35.89
C ARG A 320 39.81 1.19 37.21
N THR A 321 40.31 0.60 38.28
CA THR A 321 39.70 0.66 39.62
C THR A 321 39.56 2.10 40.12
N ARG A 322 40.64 2.90 40.02
CA ARG A 322 40.62 4.31 40.46
C ARG A 322 39.63 5.16 39.65
N LYS A 323 39.54 4.92 38.34
CA LYS A 323 38.66 5.71 37.47
C LYS A 323 37.20 5.34 37.57
N ILE A 324 36.90 4.07 37.85
CA ILE A 324 35.50 3.63 38.07
C ILE A 324 35.00 4.08 39.45
N SER A 325 35.89 4.19 40.44
CA SER A 325 35.54 4.64 41.79
C SER A 325 35.48 6.18 41.96
N ALA A 326 35.93 6.94 40.98
CA ALA A 326 35.89 8.41 40.94
C ALA A 326 34.73 8.94 40.13
#